data_1b3ea3660611cdeec9d01cb9135b7d58
#
_entry.id   1b3ea3660611cdeec9d01cb9135b7d58
#
_cell.length_a   1.000
_cell.length_b   1.000
_cell.length_c   1.000
_cell.angle_alpha   90.00
_cell.angle_beta   90.00
_cell.angle_gamma   90.00
#
_symmetry.space_group_name_H-M   'P 1'
#
loop_
_entity.id
_entity.type
_entity.pdbx_description
1 polymer ?
#
loop_
_entity_poly.entity_id
_entity_poly.type
_entity_poly.pdbx_seq_one_letter_code
_entity_poly.pdbx_strand_id
1 'polypeptide(L)'
;MKYQVTCPNCHYEWHYDNRYYDDNITRLGIEIRDITLQLQKHKQLPKSEQFARTDWWLSAKRALTEKSKQLAELKAIRKQYDQQIKDYEYQVFKNIVKEAVGETKYKEFLAQMEKELEAYQISGLMRHEYTRSNSKSDVTSINKI
;
A
#
# COMPACT_ATOMS: atom_id res chain seq x y z
N MET A 1 -16.67 6.22 6.05
CA MET A 1 -16.43 6.70 7.42
C MET A 1 -15.74 8.05 7.33
N LYS A 2 -16.23 9.05 8.02
CA LYS A 2 -15.59 10.38 8.11
C LYS A 2 -14.84 10.42 9.44
N TYR A 3 -13.54 10.61 9.39
CA TYR A 3 -12.71 10.76 10.58
C TYR A 3 -12.41 12.24 10.77
N GLN A 4 -12.58 12.72 11.98
CA GLN A 4 -12.22 14.07 12.36
C GLN A 4 -10.81 14.03 12.96
N VAL A 5 -9.88 14.72 12.34
CA VAL A 5 -8.50 14.85 12.82
C VAL A 5 -8.24 16.29 13.19
N THR A 6 -7.83 16.52 14.43
CA THR A 6 -7.51 17.86 14.93
C THR A 6 -6.00 18.07 14.89
N CYS A 7 -5.55 19.15 14.28
CA CYS A 7 -4.14 19.54 14.30
C CYS A 7 -3.69 19.86 15.75
N PRO A 8 -2.66 19.20 16.29
CA PRO A 8 -2.21 19.43 17.66
C PRO A 8 -1.64 20.85 17.90
N ASN A 9 -1.21 21.54 16.84
CA ASN A 9 -0.57 22.85 16.97
C ASN A 9 -1.53 24.02 16.75
N CYS A 10 -2.53 23.90 15.87
CA CYS A 10 -3.42 24.99 15.52
C CYS A 10 -4.91 24.69 15.79
N HIS A 11 -5.23 23.51 16.33
CA HIS A 11 -6.57 23.01 16.59
C HIS A 11 -7.52 23.01 15.38
N TYR A 12 -6.96 23.07 14.15
CA TYR A 12 -7.76 22.99 12.95
C TYR A 12 -8.31 21.57 12.80
N GLU A 13 -9.63 21.46 12.63
CA GLU A 13 -10.32 20.19 12.45
C GLU A 13 -10.39 19.83 10.98
N TRP A 14 -9.84 18.67 10.62
CA TRP A 14 -9.91 18.13 9.27
C TRP A 14 -10.90 16.99 9.26
N HIS A 15 -11.81 17.02 8.31
CA HIS A 15 -12.64 15.86 8.02
C HIS A 15 -11.94 15.01 6.98
N TYR A 16 -11.32 13.91 7.45
CA TYR A 16 -10.72 12.94 6.54
C TYR A 16 -11.84 12.14 5.86
N ASP A 17 -12.02 12.32 4.56
CA ASP A 17 -12.90 11.50 3.74
C ASP A 17 -12.07 10.56 2.87
N ASN A 18 -12.10 9.27 3.18
CA ASN A 18 -11.42 8.23 2.39
C ASN A 18 -11.81 8.30 0.91
N ARG A 19 -13.03 8.74 0.59
CA ARG A 19 -13.51 8.88 -0.80
C ARG A 19 -12.64 9.82 -1.62
N TYR A 20 -12.21 10.94 -1.03
CA TYR A 20 -11.37 11.89 -1.75
C TYR A 20 -10.08 11.23 -2.27
N TYR A 21 -9.43 10.42 -1.45
CA TYR A 21 -8.21 9.72 -1.85
C TYR A 21 -8.50 8.59 -2.82
N ASP A 22 -9.54 7.80 -2.59
CA ASP A 22 -9.95 6.70 -3.46
C ASP A 22 -10.32 7.20 -4.86
N ASP A 23 -11.10 8.28 -4.95
CA ASP A 23 -11.52 8.87 -6.21
C ASP A 23 -10.31 9.44 -6.97
N ASN A 24 -9.38 10.13 -6.30
CA ASN A 24 -8.19 10.67 -6.94
C ASN A 24 -7.21 9.56 -7.35
N ILE A 25 -7.01 8.53 -6.54
CA ILE A 25 -6.19 7.36 -6.88
C ILE A 25 -6.77 6.64 -8.11
N THR A 26 -8.07 6.46 -8.14
CA THR A 26 -8.78 5.82 -9.27
C THR A 26 -8.64 6.65 -10.53
N ARG A 27 -8.89 7.96 -10.45
CA ARG A 27 -8.77 8.89 -11.59
C ARG A 27 -7.35 8.90 -12.15
N LEU A 28 -6.32 9.06 -11.30
CA LEU A 28 -4.93 9.02 -11.75
C LEU A 28 -4.55 7.67 -12.35
N GLY A 29 -5.07 6.57 -11.80
CA GLY A 29 -4.86 5.24 -12.36
C GLY A 29 -5.42 5.09 -13.79
N ILE A 30 -6.60 5.66 -14.07
CA ILE A 30 -7.20 5.70 -15.40
C ILE A 30 -6.34 6.57 -16.34
N GLU A 31 -5.99 7.78 -15.93
CA GLU A 31 -5.20 8.72 -16.74
C GLU A 31 -3.81 8.13 -17.09
N ILE A 32 -3.14 7.47 -16.15
CA ILE A 32 -1.86 6.77 -16.37
C ILE A 32 -2.02 5.67 -17.40
N ARG A 33 -3.07 4.86 -17.31
CA ARG A 33 -3.37 3.79 -18.27
C ARG A 33 -3.61 4.35 -19.66
N ASP A 34 -4.38 5.41 -19.77
CA ASP A 34 -4.71 6.04 -21.06
C ASP A 34 -3.44 6.62 -21.73
N ILE A 35 -2.59 7.32 -20.99
CA ILE A 35 -1.31 7.82 -21.51
C ILE A 35 -0.41 6.64 -21.94
N THR A 36 -0.36 5.57 -21.15
CA THR A 36 0.43 4.38 -21.47
C THR A 36 -0.03 3.73 -22.77
N LEU A 37 -1.33 3.58 -22.96
CA LEU A 37 -1.92 3.04 -24.21
C LEU A 37 -1.62 3.94 -25.41
N GLN A 38 -1.69 5.26 -25.25
CA GLN A 38 -1.34 6.20 -26.31
C GLN A 38 0.14 6.14 -26.69
N LEU A 39 1.03 6.01 -25.70
CA LEU A 39 2.47 5.80 -25.92
C LEU A 39 2.77 4.48 -26.62
N GLN A 40 2.04 3.42 -26.29
CA GLN A 40 2.18 2.12 -26.98
C GLN A 40 1.71 2.21 -28.45
N LYS A 41 0.58 2.87 -28.71
CA LYS A 41 0.09 3.11 -30.09
C LYS A 41 1.10 3.93 -30.89
N HIS A 42 1.69 4.98 -30.29
CA HIS A 42 2.73 5.77 -30.95
C HIS A 42 3.93 4.94 -31.38
N LYS A 43 4.37 3.95 -30.58
CA LYS A 43 5.48 3.06 -30.93
C LYS A 43 5.18 2.15 -32.13
N GLN A 44 3.91 1.96 -32.46
CA GLN A 44 3.46 1.15 -33.61
C GLN A 44 3.33 1.96 -34.92
N LEU A 45 3.47 3.29 -34.85
CA LEU A 45 3.43 4.17 -36.02
C LEU A 45 4.69 4.00 -36.90
N PRO A 46 4.62 4.31 -38.20
CA PRO A 46 5.78 4.43 -39.07
C PRO A 46 6.81 5.43 -38.50
N LYS A 47 8.11 5.20 -38.72
CA LYS A 47 9.17 6.02 -38.15
C LYS A 47 9.06 7.52 -38.51
N SER A 48 8.60 7.83 -39.73
CA SER A 48 8.34 9.21 -40.17
C SER A 48 7.29 9.90 -39.30
N GLU A 49 6.20 9.22 -38.96
CA GLU A 49 5.14 9.74 -38.10
C GLU A 49 5.56 9.81 -36.65
N GLN A 50 6.34 8.86 -36.16
CA GLN A 50 6.94 8.93 -34.83
C GLN A 50 7.83 10.15 -34.68
N PHE A 51 8.65 10.43 -35.69
CA PHE A 51 9.54 11.58 -35.70
C PHE A 51 8.76 12.92 -35.71
N ALA A 52 7.71 13.01 -36.53
CA ALA A 52 6.84 14.19 -36.59
C ALA A 52 6.09 14.49 -35.26
N ARG A 53 5.94 13.49 -34.37
CA ARG A 53 5.24 13.58 -33.08
C ARG A 53 6.19 13.51 -31.88
N THR A 54 7.47 13.75 -32.04
CA THR A 54 8.49 13.63 -30.98
C THR A 54 8.16 14.51 -29.77
N ASP A 55 7.74 15.75 -30.00
CA ASP A 55 7.41 16.70 -28.90
C ASP A 55 6.20 16.24 -28.09
N TRP A 56 5.19 15.73 -28.79
CA TRP A 56 4.02 15.14 -28.11
C TRP A 56 4.45 13.94 -27.26
N TRP A 57 5.28 13.04 -27.80
CA TRP A 57 5.76 11.84 -27.10
C TRP A 57 6.58 12.19 -25.85
N LEU A 58 7.45 13.19 -25.93
CA LEU A 58 8.21 13.70 -24.78
C LEU A 58 7.29 14.28 -23.71
N SER A 59 6.29 15.06 -24.13
CA SER A 59 5.29 15.65 -23.23
C SER A 59 4.45 14.55 -22.56
N ALA A 60 4.01 13.55 -23.30
CA ALA A 60 3.26 12.40 -22.76
C ALA A 60 4.09 11.59 -21.75
N LYS A 61 5.39 11.39 -22.01
CA LYS A 61 6.28 10.73 -21.05
C LYS A 61 6.46 11.53 -19.76
N ARG A 62 6.63 12.86 -19.86
CA ARG A 62 6.71 13.73 -18.68
C ARG A 62 5.42 13.67 -17.87
N ALA A 63 4.27 13.76 -18.53
CA ALA A 63 2.97 13.63 -17.88
C ALA A 63 2.79 12.26 -17.18
N LEU A 64 3.22 11.17 -17.82
CA LEU A 64 3.18 9.84 -17.22
C LEU A 64 4.02 9.76 -15.95
N THR A 65 5.25 10.29 -15.98
CA THR A 65 6.15 10.32 -14.82
C THR A 65 5.55 11.12 -13.67
N GLU A 66 5.03 12.31 -13.96
CA GLU A 66 4.46 13.21 -12.95
C GLU A 66 3.20 12.58 -12.31
N LYS A 67 2.28 12.05 -13.13
CA LYS A 67 1.07 11.38 -12.62
C LYS A 67 1.37 10.12 -11.82
N SER A 68 2.40 9.36 -12.21
CA SER A 68 2.85 8.19 -11.46
C SER A 68 3.41 8.58 -10.09
N LYS A 69 4.14 9.68 -10.01
CA LYS A 69 4.64 10.24 -8.75
C LYS A 69 3.49 10.68 -7.85
N GLN A 70 2.55 11.46 -8.38
CA GLN A 70 1.35 11.89 -7.65
C GLN A 70 0.53 10.69 -7.12
N LEU A 71 0.37 9.66 -7.94
CA LEU A 71 -0.32 8.44 -7.53
C LEU A 71 0.40 7.72 -6.37
N ALA A 72 1.72 7.63 -6.42
CA ALA A 72 2.53 7.03 -5.35
C ALA A 72 2.41 7.82 -4.05
N GLU A 73 2.46 9.16 -4.13
CA GLU A 73 2.30 10.06 -2.99
C GLU A 73 0.91 9.92 -2.34
N LEU A 74 -0.17 9.93 -3.14
CA LEU A 74 -1.52 9.74 -2.63
C LEU A 74 -1.73 8.37 -1.96
N LYS A 75 -1.18 7.31 -2.55
CA LYS A 75 -1.23 5.96 -1.94
C LYS A 75 -0.46 5.90 -0.63
N ALA A 76 0.69 6.57 -0.53
CA ALA A 76 1.48 6.62 0.69
C ALA A 76 0.73 7.36 1.81
N ILE A 77 0.16 8.53 1.50
CA ILE A 77 -0.67 9.30 2.43
C ILE A 77 -1.86 8.47 2.90
N ARG A 78 -2.60 7.84 1.98
CA ARG A 78 -3.73 6.98 2.32
C ARG A 78 -3.34 5.85 3.27
N LYS A 79 -2.24 5.15 2.96
CA LYS A 79 -1.72 4.08 3.81
C LYS A 79 -1.37 4.56 5.22
N GLN A 80 -0.77 5.73 5.31
CA GLN A 80 -0.43 6.34 6.60
C GLN A 80 -1.68 6.62 7.45
N TYR A 81 -2.73 7.17 6.84
CA TYR A 81 -3.99 7.41 7.54
C TYR A 81 -4.70 6.13 7.93
N ASP A 82 -4.75 5.13 7.06
CA ASP A 82 -5.34 3.83 7.39
C ASP A 82 -4.62 3.18 8.59
N GLN A 83 -3.29 3.36 8.69
CA GLN A 83 -2.53 2.88 9.85
C GLN A 83 -2.88 3.67 11.12
N GLN A 84 -2.94 4.99 11.05
CA GLN A 84 -3.32 5.83 12.19
C GLN A 84 -4.71 5.49 12.73
N ILE A 85 -5.66 5.20 11.83
CA ILE A 85 -7.02 4.79 12.21
C ILE A 85 -6.98 3.44 12.94
N LYS A 86 -6.26 2.46 12.41
CA LYS A 86 -6.11 1.16 13.06
C LYS A 86 -5.46 1.27 14.43
N ASP A 87 -4.43 2.10 14.55
CA ASP A 87 -3.76 2.34 15.82
C ASP A 87 -4.72 2.98 16.84
N TYR A 88 -5.54 3.93 16.40
CA TYR A 88 -6.57 4.55 17.23
C TYR A 88 -7.65 3.55 17.65
N GLU A 89 -8.20 2.79 16.70
CA GLU A 89 -9.19 1.73 16.98
C GLU A 89 -8.65 0.71 17.99
N TYR A 90 -7.38 0.32 17.81
CA TYR A 90 -6.70 -0.58 18.75
C TYR A 90 -6.57 0.04 20.16
N GLN A 91 -6.22 1.32 20.27
CA GLN A 91 -6.16 2.00 21.57
C GLN A 91 -7.52 2.10 22.25
N VAL A 92 -8.57 2.43 21.50
CA VAL A 92 -9.95 2.46 22.00
C VAL A 92 -10.36 1.07 22.51
N PHE A 93 -10.10 0.03 21.71
CA PHE A 93 -10.38 -1.35 22.09
C PHE A 93 -9.65 -1.75 23.39
N LYS A 94 -8.35 -1.43 23.50
CA LYS A 94 -7.55 -1.68 24.70
C LYS A 94 -8.15 -1.03 25.93
N ASN A 95 -8.58 0.22 25.82
CA ASN A 95 -9.17 0.95 26.94
C ASN A 95 -10.50 0.32 27.38
N ILE A 96 -11.38 -0.03 26.43
CA ILE A 96 -12.65 -0.71 26.72
C ILE A 96 -12.41 -2.05 27.43
N VAL A 97 -11.45 -2.87 26.92
CA VAL A 97 -11.12 -4.15 27.54
C VAL A 97 -10.54 -3.95 28.93
N LYS A 98 -9.62 -3.01 29.11
CA LYS A 98 -9.01 -2.71 30.40
C LYS A 98 -10.06 -2.28 31.45
N GLU A 99 -11.03 -1.44 31.06
CA GLU A 99 -12.14 -1.01 31.92
C GLU A 99 -13.05 -2.21 32.28
N ALA A 100 -13.34 -3.08 31.32
CA ALA A 100 -14.27 -4.20 31.51
C ALA A 100 -13.68 -5.32 32.40
N VAL A 101 -12.39 -5.62 32.28
CA VAL A 101 -11.77 -6.79 32.99
C VAL A 101 -10.93 -6.39 34.20
N GLY A 102 -10.57 -5.12 34.33
CA GLY A 102 -9.65 -4.60 35.34
C GLY A 102 -8.18 -4.74 34.95
N GLU A 103 -7.32 -3.94 35.57
CA GLU A 103 -5.92 -3.79 35.17
C GLU A 103 -5.09 -5.07 35.29
N THR A 104 -5.34 -5.87 36.35
CA THR A 104 -4.58 -7.11 36.60
C THR A 104 -4.83 -8.15 35.51
N LYS A 105 -6.10 -8.46 35.23
CA LYS A 105 -6.48 -9.41 34.17
C LYS A 105 -6.08 -8.92 32.78
N TYR A 106 -6.14 -7.62 32.55
CA TYR A 106 -5.69 -7.02 31.30
C TYR A 106 -4.18 -7.27 31.04
N LYS A 107 -3.33 -7.15 32.07
CA LYS A 107 -1.89 -7.47 31.96
C LYS A 107 -1.65 -8.96 31.67
N GLU A 108 -2.42 -9.85 32.27
CA GLU A 108 -2.37 -11.29 31.98
C GLU A 108 -2.73 -11.58 30.51
N PHE A 109 -3.78 -10.98 29.97
CA PHE A 109 -4.14 -11.11 28.57
C PHE A 109 -3.07 -10.59 27.62
N LEU A 110 -2.44 -9.47 27.92
CA LEU A 110 -1.34 -8.94 27.09
C LEU A 110 -0.15 -9.93 27.06
N ALA A 111 0.26 -10.45 28.21
CA ALA A 111 1.35 -11.43 28.29
C ALA A 111 1.04 -12.73 27.53
N GLN A 112 -0.22 -13.19 27.56
CA GLN A 112 -0.65 -14.35 26.78
C GLN A 112 -0.63 -14.03 25.27
N MET A 113 -1.13 -12.88 24.86
CA MET A 113 -1.13 -12.45 23.47
C MET A 113 0.30 -12.36 22.90
N GLU A 114 1.26 -11.80 23.66
CA GLU A 114 2.66 -11.74 23.25
C GLU A 114 3.24 -13.12 22.98
N LYS A 115 3.01 -14.10 23.86
CA LYS A 115 3.44 -15.48 23.66
C LYS A 115 2.84 -16.11 22.40
N GLU A 116 1.57 -15.88 22.13
CA GLU A 116 0.90 -16.41 20.93
C GLU A 116 1.44 -15.77 19.65
N LEU A 117 1.74 -14.44 19.68
CA LEU A 117 2.34 -13.73 18.55
C LEU A 117 3.76 -14.21 18.26
N GLU A 118 4.59 -14.43 19.29
CA GLU A 118 5.93 -15.03 19.14
C GLU A 118 5.85 -16.41 18.50
N ALA A 119 4.96 -17.28 19.00
CA ALA A 119 4.74 -18.62 18.45
C ALA A 119 4.28 -18.56 16.98
N TYR A 120 3.42 -17.61 16.61
CA TYR A 120 2.96 -17.39 15.24
C TYR A 120 4.09 -16.91 14.32
N GLN A 121 4.91 -15.97 14.78
CA GLN A 121 6.06 -15.47 14.02
C GLN A 121 7.09 -16.57 13.76
N ILE A 122 7.43 -17.38 14.76
CA ILE A 122 8.32 -18.52 14.62
C ILE A 122 7.75 -19.53 13.61
N SER A 123 6.46 -19.86 13.69
CA SER A 123 5.80 -20.78 12.75
C SER A 123 5.77 -20.22 11.32
N GLY A 124 5.64 -18.91 11.15
CA GLY A 124 5.68 -18.22 9.87
C GLY A 124 7.06 -18.24 9.22
N LEU A 125 8.11 -18.03 10.02
CA LEU A 125 9.50 -18.12 9.58
C LEU A 125 9.85 -19.55 9.12
N MET A 126 9.47 -20.57 9.89
CA MET A 126 9.69 -21.99 9.52
C MET A 126 8.98 -22.37 8.21
N ARG A 127 7.76 -21.88 7.95
CA ARG A 127 7.09 -22.11 6.66
C ARG A 127 7.81 -21.46 5.50
N HIS A 128 8.37 -20.28 5.69
CA HIS A 128 9.10 -19.56 4.64
C HIS A 128 10.42 -20.25 4.28
N GLU A 129 11.11 -20.86 5.23
CA GLU A 129 12.32 -21.63 5.00
C GLU A 129 12.02 -22.96 4.29
N TYR A 130 10.94 -23.64 4.65
CA TYR A 130 10.51 -24.88 4.01
C TYR A 130 10.14 -24.69 2.53
N THR A 131 9.43 -23.62 2.18
CA THR A 131 9.11 -23.30 0.78
C THR A 131 10.33 -22.92 -0.03
N ARG A 132 11.36 -22.30 0.58
CA ARG A 132 12.60 -21.88 -0.07
C ARG A 132 13.55 -23.06 -0.33
N SER A 133 13.55 -24.10 0.50
CA SER A 133 14.35 -25.32 0.31
C SER A 133 13.78 -26.22 -0.80
N ASN A 134 12.45 -26.33 -0.92
CA ASN A 134 11.81 -27.13 -1.95
C ASN A 134 11.87 -26.52 -3.36
N SER A 135 11.96 -25.18 -3.49
CA SER A 135 12.12 -24.53 -4.80
C SER A 135 13.54 -24.68 -5.39
N LYS A 136 14.53 -25.09 -4.59
CA LYS A 136 15.91 -25.28 -5.07
C LYS A 136 16.21 -26.73 -5.54
N SER A 137 15.37 -27.69 -5.19
CA SER A 137 15.57 -29.11 -5.57
C SER A 137 15.06 -29.46 -6.98
N ASP A 138 14.18 -28.63 -7.57
CA ASP A 138 13.58 -28.94 -8.89
C ASP A 138 14.38 -28.42 -10.10
N VAL A 139 15.44 -27.63 -9.89
CA VAL A 139 16.21 -27.01 -11.01
C VAL A 139 17.41 -27.83 -11.43
N THR A 140 17.80 -28.87 -10.68
CA THR A 140 19.03 -29.65 -10.97
C THR A 140 18.80 -30.95 -11.76
N SER A 141 17.57 -31.27 -12.16
CA SER A 141 17.25 -32.54 -12.82
C SER A 141 17.03 -32.47 -14.35
N ILE A 142 17.18 -31.30 -15.01
CA ILE A 142 16.84 -31.17 -16.46
C ILE A 142 18.07 -31.05 -17.38
N ASN A 143 19.30 -31.11 -16.88
CA ASN A 143 20.50 -31.04 -17.76
C ASN A 143 21.35 -32.29 -17.74
N LYS A 144 20.75 -33.45 -18.06
CA LYS A 144 21.50 -34.66 -18.52
C LYS A 144 20.62 -35.49 -19.47
N ILE A 145 20.56 -35.09 -20.74
CA ILE A 145 20.42 -35.97 -21.92
C ILE A 145 21.12 -35.29 -23.08
#